data_60e3fd2ae29fe18edc86af3f394cbbbc
#
_entry.id   60e3fd2ae29fe18edc86af3f394cbbbc
#
_cell.length_a   1.000
_cell.length_b   1.000
_cell.length_c   1.000
_cell.angle_alpha   90.00
_cell.angle_beta   90.00
_cell.angle_gamma   90.00
#
_symmetry.space_group_name_H-M   'P 1'
#
loop_
_entity.id
_entity.type
_entity.pdbx_description
1 polymer ?
#
loop_
_entity_poly.entity_id
_entity_poly.type
_entity_poly.pdbx_seq_one_letter_code
_entity_poly.pdbx_strand_id
1 'polypeptide(L)'
;WQRPLVTIKIGGQLKEALLDTGADGTVLEEINLPGKWKPKMIGGIGGFIKVRQYGQITXEICGKKAIGTVLVGPTPVNIIGRNMLTQLGCTLNFPISPIGTVPVKLKPGMDGPKVGQWPLTEEKIKALTDICGEMEKEGKISKIGPGNPYNTPVFAIKKKDSTGWRKLVDFRELGGRTQDFWEVQLGIPHPAGLKKKKSVTVLDVGGAYFSVPLDGDFRKYTAFTIPSINNGTPGIGYQYNVLPQGWKGSPSIFQSGMTKILEPFGKQNPEIVIYQYMDGLYVGSGLEIGQHGTKIEELREHLLKWGFTTPDKKHQ
;
A
#
# COMPACT_ATOMS: atom_id res chain seq x y z
N TRP A 1 -3.27 24.56 2.96
CA TRP A 1 -2.13 23.91 2.30
C TRP A 1 -0.89 24.18 3.13
N GLN A 2 -0.25 23.13 3.65
CA GLN A 2 1.03 23.25 4.33
C GLN A 2 2.14 22.86 3.35
N ARG A 3 3.18 23.69 3.28
CA ARG A 3 4.35 23.38 2.46
C ARG A 3 5.14 22.23 3.11
N PRO A 4 5.72 21.28 2.35
CA PRO A 4 6.53 20.21 2.93
C PRO A 4 7.91 20.73 3.36
N LEU A 5 7.92 21.48 4.46
CA LEU A 5 9.13 22.04 5.06
C LEU A 5 9.74 21.05 6.05
N VAL A 6 11.05 20.92 6.01
CA VAL A 6 11.82 20.07 6.93
C VAL A 6 13.03 20.83 7.47
N THR A 7 13.48 20.44 8.65
CA THR A 7 14.74 20.96 9.20
C THR A 7 15.89 20.09 8.66
N ILE A 8 16.84 20.73 8.03
CA ILE A 8 18.05 20.10 7.51
C ILE A 8 19.26 20.54 8.34
N LYS A 9 20.26 19.66 8.45
CA LYS A 9 21.56 20.02 9.04
C LYS A 9 22.59 20.01 7.92
N ILE A 10 23.23 21.16 7.68
CA ILE A 10 24.18 21.34 6.61
C ILE A 10 25.25 22.35 7.00
N GLY A 11 26.52 22.05 6.75
CA GLY A 11 27.64 22.94 7.14
C GLY A 11 27.65 23.27 8.62
N GLY A 12 27.15 22.38 9.48
CA GLY A 12 27.06 22.59 10.92
C GLY A 12 25.87 23.45 11.39
N GLN A 13 25.03 23.89 10.44
CA GLN A 13 23.88 24.78 10.74
C GLN A 13 22.56 24.03 10.49
N LEU A 14 21.52 24.41 11.22
CA LEU A 14 20.15 23.97 11.02
C LEU A 14 19.41 25.01 10.15
N LYS A 15 18.75 24.57 9.11
CA LYS A 15 17.98 25.39 8.19
C LYS A 15 16.64 24.73 7.87
N GLU A 16 15.61 25.53 7.65
CA GLU A 16 14.36 25.02 7.09
C GLU A 16 14.48 24.98 5.56
N ALA A 17 14.00 23.91 4.95
CA ALA A 17 14.04 23.74 3.52
C ALA A 17 12.77 23.05 3.01
N LEU A 18 12.37 23.41 1.80
CA LEU A 18 11.24 22.81 1.10
C LEU A 18 11.72 21.56 0.36
N LEU A 19 11.01 20.43 0.52
CA LEU A 19 11.25 19.23 -0.31
C LEU A 19 10.58 19.46 -1.64
N ASP A 20 11.36 19.53 -2.71
CA ASP A 20 10.85 19.87 -4.05
C ASP A 20 11.24 18.80 -5.08
N THR A 21 10.30 17.94 -5.43
CA THR A 21 10.50 16.89 -6.43
C THR A 21 10.55 17.43 -7.86
N GLY A 22 10.14 18.68 -8.07
CA GLY A 22 10.24 19.35 -9.36
C GLY A 22 11.63 19.92 -9.63
N ALA A 23 12.45 20.12 -8.57
CA ALA A 23 13.79 20.68 -8.71
C ALA A 23 14.83 19.57 -8.89
N ASP A 24 15.69 19.71 -9.90
CA ASP A 24 16.81 18.77 -10.12
C ASP A 24 17.85 18.89 -9.02
N GLY A 25 18.17 20.12 -8.59
CA GLY A 25 19.23 20.41 -7.65
C GLY A 25 18.77 21.06 -6.35
N THR A 26 19.60 20.92 -5.34
CA THR A 26 19.42 21.54 -4.02
C THR A 26 19.95 22.97 -4.07
N VAL A 27 19.11 23.95 -3.71
CA VAL A 27 19.45 25.38 -3.74
C VAL A 27 19.18 25.99 -2.36
N LEU A 28 20.19 26.63 -1.79
CA LEU A 28 20.07 27.24 -0.45
C LEU A 28 20.35 28.73 -0.52
N GLU A 29 19.71 29.49 0.35
CA GLU A 29 20.04 30.89 0.61
C GLU A 29 21.49 31.04 1.07
N GLU A 30 21.99 32.26 1.16
CA GLU A 30 23.37 32.51 1.54
C GLU A 30 23.77 31.77 2.83
N ILE A 31 24.74 30.89 2.68
CA ILE A 31 25.30 30.05 3.72
C ILE A 31 26.78 29.81 3.41
N ASN A 32 27.61 29.74 4.42
CA ASN A 32 29.01 29.37 4.27
C ASN A 32 29.14 27.84 4.35
N LEU A 33 29.57 27.24 3.27
CA LEU A 33 29.80 25.80 3.20
C LEU A 33 31.29 25.50 3.03
N PRO A 34 31.77 24.39 3.54
CA PRO A 34 33.19 24.02 3.38
C PRO A 34 33.50 23.64 1.93
N GLY A 35 34.73 23.89 1.53
CA GLY A 35 35.22 23.48 0.22
C GLY A 35 35.24 24.60 -0.81
N LYS A 36 35.72 24.23 -2.01
CA LYS A 36 35.80 25.14 -3.16
C LYS A 36 34.47 25.19 -3.89
N TRP A 37 34.15 26.33 -4.48
CA TRP A 37 32.93 26.49 -5.28
C TRP A 37 33.27 27.03 -6.68
N LYS A 38 32.33 26.87 -7.59
CA LYS A 38 32.40 27.41 -8.95
C LYS A 38 31.13 28.25 -9.21
N PRO A 39 31.25 29.35 -9.96
CA PRO A 39 30.05 30.10 -10.32
C PRO A 39 29.20 29.31 -11.32
N LYS A 40 27.88 29.40 -11.17
CA LYS A 40 26.93 28.72 -12.06
C LYS A 40 25.70 29.60 -12.24
N MET A 41 25.09 29.54 -13.41
CA MET A 41 23.79 30.14 -13.69
C MET A 41 22.74 29.04 -13.63
N ILE A 42 21.66 29.27 -12.93
CA ILE A 42 20.52 28.33 -12.88
C ILE A 42 19.25 29.09 -13.27
N GLY A 43 18.36 28.42 -13.97
CA GLY A 43 17.08 28.97 -14.41
C GLY A 43 15.91 28.36 -13.70
N GLY A 44 14.87 29.13 -13.55
CA GLY A 44 13.58 28.71 -13.01
C GLY A 44 12.47 29.63 -13.51
N ILE A 45 11.28 29.50 -12.96
CA ILE A 45 10.11 30.27 -13.40
C ILE A 45 10.37 31.80 -13.33
N GLY A 46 11.18 32.22 -12.38
CA GLY A 46 11.51 33.65 -12.20
C GLY A 46 12.68 34.16 -13.02
N GLY A 47 13.26 33.38 -13.95
CA GLY A 47 14.42 33.74 -14.74
C GLY A 47 15.69 33.04 -14.27
N PHE A 48 16.86 33.67 -14.55
CA PHE A 48 18.17 33.11 -14.21
C PHE A 48 18.79 33.81 -13.01
N ILE A 49 19.38 33.02 -12.12
CA ILE A 49 20.15 33.57 -10.99
C ILE A 49 21.58 33.00 -11.00
N LYS A 50 22.52 33.79 -10.51
CA LYS A 50 23.91 33.37 -10.37
C LYS A 50 24.10 32.78 -8.97
N VAL A 51 24.65 31.57 -8.91
CA VAL A 51 24.83 30.82 -7.64
C VAL A 51 26.26 30.32 -7.53
N ARG A 52 26.66 29.96 -6.32
CA ARG A 52 27.93 29.25 -6.04
C ARG A 52 27.61 27.77 -5.97
N GLN A 53 28.26 26.99 -6.81
CA GLN A 53 28.09 25.53 -6.83
C GLN A 53 29.18 24.87 -6.00
N TYR A 54 28.79 24.23 -4.93
CA TYR A 54 29.65 23.40 -4.08
C TYR A 54 29.44 21.94 -4.42
N GLY A 55 30.55 21.15 -4.48
CA GLY A 55 30.46 19.71 -4.68
C GLY A 55 30.59 18.95 -3.38
N GLN A 56 30.01 17.76 -3.30
CA GLN A 56 30.18 16.80 -2.20
C GLN A 56 29.86 17.39 -0.80
N ILE A 57 28.74 18.10 -0.70
CA ILE A 57 28.25 18.62 0.59
C ILE A 57 27.28 17.59 1.18
N THR A 58 27.43 17.38 2.48
CA THR A 58 26.55 16.46 3.21
C THR A 58 25.38 17.18 3.86
N UNK A 59 23.98 16.79 3.80
CA UNK A 59 22.93 17.18 4.30
C UNK A 59 22.50 16.21 5.09
N GLU A 60 22.05 16.38 6.09
CA GLU A 60 21.38 15.41 6.97
C GLU A 60 19.92 15.85 7.19
N ILE A 61 18.99 14.91 7.01
CA ILE A 61 17.55 15.13 7.22
C ILE A 61 17.01 13.93 7.99
N CYS A 62 16.40 14.16 9.16
CA CYS A 62 15.80 13.09 9.99
C CYS A 62 16.77 11.93 10.25
N GLY A 63 18.05 12.25 10.50
CA GLY A 63 19.07 11.25 10.80
C GLY A 63 19.63 10.53 9.58
N LYS A 64 19.11 10.77 8.39
CA LYS A 64 19.64 10.20 7.14
C LYS A 64 20.55 11.21 6.45
N LYS A 65 21.59 10.72 5.81
CA LYS A 65 22.58 11.57 5.15
C LYS A 65 22.56 11.39 3.65
N ALA A 66 22.68 12.52 2.93
CA ALA A 66 22.88 12.54 1.49
C ALA A 66 24.11 13.41 1.19
N ILE A 67 24.84 13.07 0.14
CA ILE A 67 26.05 13.78 -0.25
C ILE A 67 25.93 14.17 -1.73
N GLY A 68 26.14 15.45 -2.02
CA GLY A 68 26.03 15.88 -3.41
C GLY A 68 26.28 17.36 -3.60
N THR A 69 25.93 17.82 -4.78
CA THR A 69 26.08 19.21 -5.17
C THR A 69 25.04 20.09 -4.48
N VAL A 70 25.48 21.19 -3.91
CA VAL A 70 24.62 22.22 -3.34
C VAL A 70 24.91 23.55 -4.02
N LEU A 71 23.85 24.26 -4.39
CA LEU A 71 23.89 25.58 -5.00
C LEU A 71 23.54 26.60 -3.94
N VAL A 72 24.30 27.67 -3.82
CA VAL A 72 24.07 28.73 -2.83
C VAL A 72 23.91 30.08 -3.54
N GLY A 73 22.81 30.75 -3.28
CA GLY A 73 22.54 32.03 -3.92
C GLY A 73 21.21 32.65 -3.49
N PRO A 74 20.78 33.71 -4.18
CA PRO A 74 19.59 34.47 -3.80
C PRO A 74 18.32 33.72 -4.16
N THR A 75 17.93 32.78 -3.28
CA THR A 75 16.67 32.04 -3.39
C THR A 75 15.71 32.51 -2.29
N PRO A 76 14.41 32.65 -2.59
CA PRO A 76 13.45 33.04 -1.57
C PRO A 76 13.12 31.92 -0.57
N VAL A 77 13.54 30.70 -0.85
CA VAL A 77 13.31 29.53 0.02
C VAL A 77 14.40 28.50 -0.26
N ASN A 78 14.87 27.85 0.80
CA ASN A 78 15.80 26.74 0.67
C ASN A 78 15.05 25.53 0.05
N ILE A 79 15.65 24.92 -0.95
CA ILE A 79 15.03 23.83 -1.74
C ILE A 79 15.95 22.60 -1.68
N ILE A 80 15.40 21.45 -1.31
CA ILE A 80 16.07 20.16 -1.43
C ILE A 80 15.51 19.48 -2.68
N GLY A 81 16.35 19.35 -3.68
CA GLY A 81 15.97 18.77 -4.97
C GLY A 81 16.24 17.28 -5.09
N ARG A 82 15.90 16.73 -6.26
CA ARG A 82 15.99 15.28 -6.51
C ARG A 82 17.39 14.71 -6.28
N ASN A 83 18.43 15.52 -6.52
CA ASN A 83 19.82 15.06 -6.29
C ASN A 83 20.11 14.59 -4.87
N MET A 84 19.36 15.11 -3.88
CA MET A 84 19.47 14.68 -2.48
C MET A 84 18.30 13.76 -2.09
N LEU A 85 17.07 14.06 -2.54
CA LEU A 85 15.86 13.31 -2.20
C LEU A 85 15.98 11.83 -2.54
N THR A 86 16.56 11.48 -3.68
CA THR A 86 16.73 10.09 -4.11
C THR A 86 17.67 9.33 -3.18
N GLN A 87 18.77 9.95 -2.77
CA GLN A 87 19.72 9.34 -1.83
C GLN A 87 19.11 9.14 -0.44
N LEU A 88 18.22 10.04 -0.03
CA LEU A 88 17.52 9.95 1.27
C LEU A 88 16.42 8.88 1.24
N GLY A 89 16.10 8.34 0.08
CA GLY A 89 15.03 7.36 -0.08
C GLY A 89 13.65 7.99 0.11
N CYS A 90 13.50 9.26 -0.27
CA CYS A 90 12.22 9.94 -0.16
C CYS A 90 11.20 9.35 -1.12
N THR A 91 9.99 9.13 -0.62
CA THR A 91 8.86 8.66 -1.42
C THR A 91 7.71 9.65 -1.30
N LEU A 92 6.94 9.78 -2.37
CA LEU A 92 5.69 10.54 -2.35
C LEU A 92 4.56 9.58 -1.95
N ASN A 93 4.01 9.81 -0.78
CA ASN A 93 2.88 9.03 -0.29
C ASN A 93 1.62 9.89 -0.42
N PHE A 94 0.80 9.58 -1.40
CA PHE A 94 -0.49 10.25 -1.55
C PHE A 94 -1.45 9.66 -0.52
N PRO A 95 -2.00 10.47 0.37
CA PRO A 95 -2.93 9.94 1.37
C PRO A 95 -4.17 9.40 0.66
N ILE A 96 -4.31 8.09 0.72
CA ILE A 96 -5.53 7.42 0.31
C ILE A 96 -6.53 7.65 1.44
N SER A 97 -7.78 7.93 1.11
CA SER A 97 -8.83 8.07 2.12
C SER A 97 -8.81 6.80 2.99
N PRO A 98 -8.56 6.93 4.30
CA PRO A 98 -8.35 5.72 5.10
C PRO A 98 -9.66 4.95 5.24
N ILE A 99 -9.63 3.71 4.79
CA ILE A 99 -10.70 2.77 5.09
C ILE A 99 -10.56 2.47 6.57
N GLY A 100 -11.58 2.77 7.34
CA GLY A 100 -11.57 2.51 8.77
C GLY A 100 -11.47 1.01 9.06
N THR A 101 -10.70 0.64 10.05
CA THR A 101 -10.64 -0.77 10.47
C THR A 101 -11.96 -1.20 11.11
N VAL A 102 -12.34 -2.42 10.84
CA VAL A 102 -13.51 -3.04 11.49
C VAL A 102 -12.98 -3.83 12.69
N PRO A 103 -13.43 -3.53 13.92
CA PRO A 103 -13.01 -4.29 15.09
C PRO A 103 -13.36 -5.77 14.94
N VAL A 104 -12.38 -6.63 15.22
CA VAL A 104 -12.53 -8.09 15.10
C VAL A 104 -12.14 -8.74 16.42
N LYS A 105 -12.91 -9.74 16.83
CA LYS A 105 -12.67 -10.46 18.07
C LYS A 105 -12.66 -11.97 17.85
N LEU A 106 -11.97 -12.66 18.72
CA LEU A 106 -12.13 -14.11 18.82
C LEU A 106 -13.48 -14.41 19.53
N LYS A 107 -13.99 -15.60 19.35
CA LYS A 107 -15.18 -16.08 20.07
C LYS A 107 -14.89 -16.09 21.56
N PRO A 108 -15.90 -15.86 22.42
CA PRO A 108 -15.70 -15.89 23.87
C PRO A 108 -15.01 -17.16 24.35
N GLY A 109 -14.01 -16.99 25.19
CA GLY A 109 -13.26 -18.11 25.78
C GLY A 109 -12.20 -18.72 24.86
N MET A 110 -12.07 -18.25 23.61
CA MET A 110 -11.06 -18.79 22.69
C MET A 110 -9.78 -17.96 22.68
N ASP A 111 -8.64 -18.64 22.50
CA ASP A 111 -7.34 -18.02 22.28
C ASP A 111 -6.96 -18.13 20.80
N GLY A 112 -5.90 -17.46 20.39
CA GLY A 112 -5.40 -17.50 19.00
C GLY A 112 -4.82 -18.85 18.60
N PRO A 113 -4.63 -19.09 17.30
CA PRO A 113 -4.10 -20.37 16.81
C PRO A 113 -2.63 -20.56 17.20
N LYS A 114 -2.28 -21.78 17.58
CA LYS A 114 -0.90 -22.18 17.92
C LYS A 114 -0.54 -23.45 17.16
N VAL A 115 -0.70 -23.40 15.84
CA VAL A 115 -0.49 -24.57 14.97
C VAL A 115 0.95 -24.58 14.47
N GLY A 116 1.64 -25.70 14.64
CA GLY A 116 3.02 -25.86 14.21
C GLY A 116 3.18 -25.77 12.70
N GLN A 117 4.31 -25.25 12.25
CA GLN A 117 4.65 -25.19 10.82
C GLN A 117 5.07 -26.58 10.34
N TRP A 118 4.49 -27.01 9.23
CA TRP A 118 4.85 -28.27 8.58
C TRP A 118 6.17 -28.14 7.83
N PRO A 119 6.93 -29.22 7.69
CA PRO A 119 8.20 -29.18 6.94
C PRO A 119 8.01 -28.66 5.52
N LEU A 120 8.95 -27.86 5.07
CA LEU A 120 8.98 -27.30 3.72
C LEU A 120 10.33 -27.60 3.07
N THR A 121 10.31 -27.79 1.76
CA THR A 121 11.55 -27.93 1.00
C THR A 121 12.30 -26.59 0.93
N GLU A 122 13.60 -26.64 0.75
CA GLU A 122 14.43 -25.44 0.61
C GLU A 122 13.89 -24.49 -0.48
N GLU A 123 13.49 -25.04 -1.63
CA GLU A 123 12.90 -24.27 -2.73
C GLU A 123 11.67 -23.47 -2.28
N LYS A 124 10.78 -24.10 -1.49
CA LYS A 124 9.57 -23.46 -0.96
C LYS A 124 9.89 -22.39 0.08
N ILE A 125 10.89 -22.65 0.95
CA ILE A 125 11.33 -21.68 1.95
C ILE A 125 11.86 -20.42 1.25
N LYS A 126 12.71 -20.60 0.23
CA LYS A 126 13.24 -19.48 -0.54
C LYS A 126 12.13 -18.69 -1.21
N ALA A 127 11.19 -19.37 -1.87
CA ALA A 127 10.05 -18.72 -2.53
C ALA A 127 9.21 -17.91 -1.53
N LEU A 128 8.93 -18.47 -0.34
CA LEU A 128 8.17 -17.77 0.70
C LEU A 128 8.93 -16.56 1.23
N THR A 129 10.25 -16.68 1.39
CA THR A 129 11.12 -15.58 1.86
C THR A 129 11.05 -14.41 0.87
N ASP A 130 11.16 -14.69 -0.43
CA ASP A 130 11.08 -13.66 -1.47
C ASP A 130 9.71 -12.98 -1.48
N ILE A 131 8.63 -13.77 -1.49
CA ILE A 131 7.24 -13.26 -1.49
C ILE A 131 6.98 -12.40 -0.24
N CYS A 132 7.39 -12.88 0.94
CA CYS A 132 7.17 -12.15 2.18
C CYS A 132 8.04 -10.88 2.26
N GLY A 133 9.23 -10.91 1.69
CA GLY A 133 10.07 -9.71 1.58
C GLY A 133 9.40 -8.61 0.77
N GLU A 134 8.74 -8.98 -0.33
CA GLU A 134 7.98 -8.03 -1.14
C GLU A 134 6.74 -7.54 -0.38
N MET A 135 5.98 -8.44 0.23
CA MET A 135 4.80 -8.07 1.01
C MET A 135 5.13 -7.15 2.20
N GLU A 136 6.29 -7.35 2.81
CA GLU A 136 6.78 -6.51 3.91
C GLU A 136 7.11 -5.10 3.40
N LYS A 137 7.80 -4.98 2.26
CA LYS A 137 8.11 -3.69 1.62
C LYS A 137 6.84 -2.92 1.26
N GLU A 138 5.80 -3.64 0.85
CA GLU A 138 4.50 -3.05 0.52
C GLU A 138 3.62 -2.76 1.75
N GLY A 139 4.10 -3.07 2.96
CA GLY A 139 3.37 -2.84 4.21
C GLY A 139 2.23 -3.82 4.47
N LYS A 140 2.07 -4.86 3.66
CA LYS A 140 1.00 -5.84 3.80
C LYS A 140 1.17 -6.74 5.01
N ILE A 141 2.43 -7.02 5.37
CA ILE A 141 2.79 -7.81 6.56
C ILE A 141 3.92 -7.09 7.30
N SER A 142 4.12 -7.45 8.55
CA SER A 142 5.23 -6.95 9.36
C SER A 142 5.85 -8.08 10.15
N LYS A 143 7.17 -7.98 10.36
CA LYS A 143 7.88 -8.94 11.21
C LYS A 143 7.40 -8.85 12.64
N ILE A 144 7.36 -10.00 13.31
CA ILE A 144 7.00 -10.08 14.72
C ILE A 144 8.13 -10.74 15.50
N GLY A 145 8.28 -10.33 16.75
CA GLY A 145 9.27 -10.90 17.65
C GLY A 145 8.81 -12.24 18.25
N PRO A 146 9.73 -12.91 18.93
CA PRO A 146 9.45 -14.22 19.54
C PRO A 146 8.43 -14.19 20.67
N GLY A 147 8.03 -13.02 21.13
CA GLY A 147 7.02 -12.89 22.18
C GLY A 147 5.61 -13.21 21.74
N ASN A 148 5.32 -13.29 20.44
CA ASN A 148 3.99 -13.66 19.95
C ASN A 148 3.85 -15.18 19.98
N PRO A 149 2.91 -15.74 20.77
CA PRO A 149 2.77 -17.20 20.91
C PRO A 149 1.95 -17.83 19.78
N TYR A 150 1.39 -17.04 18.87
CA TYR A 150 0.45 -17.56 17.85
C TYR A 150 1.19 -17.94 16.58
N ASN A 151 0.67 -18.94 15.89
CA ASN A 151 1.23 -19.36 14.60
C ASN A 151 0.18 -20.13 13.79
N THR A 152 0.24 -19.93 12.47
CA THR A 152 -0.61 -20.60 11.49
C THR A 152 0.29 -21.15 10.37
N PRO A 153 0.10 -22.40 9.91
CA PRO A 153 0.97 -22.96 8.88
C PRO A 153 0.91 -22.19 7.56
N VAL A 154 2.08 -22.02 6.92
CA VAL A 154 2.21 -21.38 5.62
C VAL A 154 2.74 -22.39 4.60
N PHE A 155 2.31 -22.24 3.35
CA PHE A 155 2.65 -23.13 2.23
C PHE A 155 3.06 -22.31 1.02
N ALA A 156 3.88 -22.92 0.15
CA ALA A 156 4.13 -22.42 -1.19
C ALA A 156 3.62 -23.44 -2.21
N ILE A 157 2.83 -22.98 -3.17
CA ILE A 157 2.36 -23.81 -4.30
C ILE A 157 2.76 -23.12 -5.61
N LYS A 158 3.03 -23.92 -6.64
CA LYS A 158 3.34 -23.37 -7.95
C LYS A 158 2.06 -22.82 -8.59
N LYS A 159 2.19 -21.69 -9.29
CA LYS A 159 1.09 -21.13 -10.08
C LYS A 159 0.78 -22.07 -11.26
N LYS A 160 -0.45 -22.04 -11.73
CA LYS A 160 -0.90 -22.91 -12.84
C LYS A 160 -0.08 -22.71 -14.13
N ASP A 161 0.37 -21.48 -14.36
CA ASP A 161 1.16 -21.11 -15.53
C ASP A 161 2.65 -21.43 -15.36
N SER A 162 3.04 -22.06 -14.25
CA SER A 162 4.43 -22.41 -13.90
C SER A 162 5.39 -21.20 -13.80
N THR A 163 4.86 -19.97 -13.82
CA THR A 163 5.69 -18.74 -13.82
C THR A 163 6.20 -18.34 -12.45
N GLY A 164 5.80 -19.05 -11.38
CA GLY A 164 6.24 -18.68 -10.05
C GLY A 164 5.49 -19.37 -8.94
N TRP A 165 5.68 -18.87 -7.74
CA TRP A 165 5.09 -19.43 -6.53
C TRP A 165 3.97 -18.55 -5.99
N ARG A 166 3.06 -19.18 -5.29
CA ARG A 166 1.98 -18.49 -4.56
C ARG A 166 2.03 -18.92 -3.10
N LYS A 167 2.02 -17.94 -2.20
CA LYS A 167 1.95 -18.17 -0.76
C LYS A 167 0.50 -18.42 -0.34
N LEU A 168 0.29 -19.42 0.50
CA LEU A 168 -0.98 -19.71 1.14
C LEU A 168 -0.76 -19.83 2.65
N VAL A 169 -1.69 -19.33 3.43
CA VAL A 169 -1.69 -19.48 4.89
C VAL A 169 -2.98 -20.21 5.26
N ASP A 170 -2.87 -21.24 6.11
CA ASP A 170 -4.01 -22.07 6.48
C ASP A 170 -4.80 -21.46 7.64
N PHE A 171 -5.66 -20.53 7.34
CA PHE A 171 -6.47 -19.84 8.34
C PHE A 171 -7.70 -20.62 8.84
N ARG A 172 -7.81 -21.92 8.57
CA ARG A 172 -8.97 -22.72 9.02
C ARG A 172 -9.12 -22.66 10.55
N GLU A 173 -8.02 -22.84 11.28
CA GLU A 173 -8.03 -22.79 12.75
C GLU A 173 -8.38 -21.39 13.26
N LEU A 174 -7.78 -20.34 12.71
CA LEU A 174 -8.12 -18.97 13.06
C LEU A 174 -9.59 -18.66 12.71
N GLY A 175 -10.04 -19.13 11.54
CA GLY A 175 -11.42 -18.93 11.11
C GLY A 175 -12.42 -19.54 12.10
N GLY A 176 -12.15 -20.76 12.57
CA GLY A 176 -13.00 -21.42 13.57
C GLY A 176 -13.09 -20.66 14.89
N ARG A 177 -12.01 -19.96 15.26
CA ARG A 177 -11.90 -19.20 16.52
C ARG A 177 -12.38 -17.76 16.40
N THR A 178 -12.52 -17.22 15.17
CA THR A 178 -12.97 -15.85 14.94
C THR A 178 -14.50 -15.74 15.10
N GLN A 179 -14.96 -14.59 15.57
CA GLN A 179 -16.38 -14.26 15.65
C GLN A 179 -17.09 -14.54 14.31
N ASP A 180 -18.38 -14.77 14.37
CA ASP A 180 -19.18 -14.92 13.15
C ASP A 180 -19.59 -13.54 12.62
N PHE A 181 -19.60 -13.41 11.32
CA PHE A 181 -19.90 -12.14 10.63
C PHE A 181 -21.30 -12.23 10.03
N TRP A 182 -22.31 -12.05 10.90
CA TRP A 182 -23.72 -12.19 10.52
C TRP A 182 -24.23 -11.08 9.60
N GLU A 183 -23.68 -9.89 9.74
CA GLU A 183 -24.19 -8.69 9.09
C GLU A 183 -23.85 -8.60 7.61
N VAL A 184 -23.06 -9.49 7.08
CA VAL A 184 -22.40 -9.27 5.81
C VAL A 184 -22.85 -10.20 4.70
N GLN A 185 -23.41 -11.35 5.02
CA GLN A 185 -23.81 -12.24 3.95
C GLN A 185 -25.32 -12.30 3.79
N LEU A 186 -25.85 -11.32 3.10
CA LEU A 186 -27.24 -11.32 2.67
C LEU A 186 -27.44 -12.12 1.38
N GLY A 187 -26.57 -13.11 1.16
CA GLY A 187 -26.63 -13.95 -0.03
C GLY A 187 -25.92 -13.34 -1.23
N ILE A 188 -25.88 -14.09 -2.32
CA ILE A 188 -25.39 -13.61 -3.60
C ILE A 188 -26.40 -12.59 -4.13
N PRO A 189 -25.96 -11.36 -4.45
CA PRO A 189 -26.90 -10.39 -5.03
C PRO A 189 -27.57 -10.99 -6.26
N HIS A 190 -28.88 -10.96 -6.30
CA HIS A 190 -29.60 -11.54 -7.41
C HIS A 190 -29.38 -10.68 -8.66
N PRO A 191 -28.78 -11.20 -9.72
CA PRO A 191 -28.42 -10.40 -10.88
C PRO A 191 -29.59 -10.01 -11.80
N ALA A 192 -30.83 -10.27 -11.38
CA ALA A 192 -32.02 -9.98 -12.18
C ALA A 192 -32.08 -8.52 -12.63
N GLY A 193 -31.59 -7.60 -11.78
CA GLY A 193 -31.54 -6.18 -12.13
C GLY A 193 -30.56 -5.86 -13.26
N LEU A 194 -29.54 -6.69 -13.46
CA LEU A 194 -28.56 -6.51 -14.53
C LEU A 194 -29.09 -7.00 -15.89
N LYS A 195 -29.90 -8.07 -15.90
CA LYS A 195 -30.44 -8.64 -17.16
C LYS A 195 -31.27 -7.64 -17.99
N LYS A 196 -31.80 -6.64 -17.33
CA LYS A 196 -32.62 -5.59 -18.00
C LYS A 196 -31.80 -4.35 -18.36
N LYS A 197 -30.49 -4.36 -18.12
CA LYS A 197 -29.63 -3.22 -18.40
C LYS A 197 -29.07 -3.30 -19.82
N LYS A 198 -29.00 -2.15 -20.50
CA LYS A 198 -28.50 -2.04 -21.86
C LYS A 198 -26.98 -2.29 -21.95
N SER A 199 -26.26 -1.78 -20.95
CA SER A 199 -24.80 -1.90 -20.87
C SER A 199 -24.41 -2.50 -19.52
N VAL A 200 -23.48 -3.46 -19.52
CA VAL A 200 -22.96 -4.07 -18.30
C VAL A 200 -21.44 -4.19 -18.41
N THR A 201 -20.73 -3.76 -17.37
CA THR A 201 -19.28 -3.90 -17.26
C THR A 201 -18.95 -4.64 -15.97
N VAL A 202 -17.94 -5.50 -16.02
CA VAL A 202 -17.41 -6.18 -14.84
C VAL A 202 -16.03 -5.59 -14.53
N LEU A 203 -15.87 -5.06 -13.34
CA LEU A 203 -14.60 -4.55 -12.85
C LEU A 203 -14.04 -5.53 -11.81
N ASP A 204 -12.79 -5.91 -11.99
CA ASP A 204 -12.06 -6.70 -11.01
C ASP A 204 -11.30 -5.73 -10.09
N VAL A 205 -11.48 -5.87 -8.78
CA VAL A 205 -10.77 -5.00 -7.82
C VAL A 205 -9.43 -5.64 -7.49
N GLY A 206 -8.37 -5.07 -8.07
CA GLY A 206 -7.02 -5.59 -7.92
C GLY A 206 -6.54 -5.57 -6.47
N GLY A 207 -6.09 -6.73 -5.99
CA GLY A 207 -5.58 -6.84 -4.63
C GLY A 207 -6.58 -6.51 -3.54
N ALA A 208 -7.87 -6.70 -3.80
CA ALA A 208 -9.01 -6.26 -3.00
C ALA A 208 -8.79 -6.32 -1.48
N TYR A 209 -8.48 -7.50 -0.96
CA TYR A 209 -8.31 -7.67 0.50
C TYR A 209 -7.06 -6.95 1.02
N PHE A 210 -5.99 -6.94 0.23
CA PHE A 210 -4.73 -6.31 0.63
C PHE A 210 -4.78 -4.78 0.65
N SER A 211 -5.88 -4.19 0.16
CA SER A 211 -6.11 -2.73 0.22
C SER A 211 -6.87 -2.30 1.47
N VAL A 212 -7.33 -3.24 2.30
CA VAL A 212 -8.12 -2.94 3.50
C VAL A 212 -7.31 -3.28 4.74
N PRO A 213 -7.11 -2.31 5.67
CA PRO A 213 -6.34 -2.56 6.87
C PRO A 213 -7.07 -3.49 7.84
N LEU A 214 -6.30 -4.36 8.49
CA LEU A 214 -6.81 -5.27 9.52
C LEU A 214 -6.73 -4.59 10.89
N ASP A 215 -7.74 -4.82 11.72
CA ASP A 215 -7.81 -4.36 13.10
C ASP A 215 -6.48 -4.66 13.84
N GLY A 216 -5.87 -3.62 14.41
CA GLY A 216 -4.56 -3.69 15.04
C GLY A 216 -4.47 -4.75 16.14
N ASP A 217 -5.50 -4.84 16.99
CA ASP A 217 -5.52 -5.81 18.09
C ASP A 217 -5.66 -7.26 17.61
N PHE A 218 -6.19 -7.45 16.40
CA PHE A 218 -6.40 -8.77 15.82
C PHE A 218 -5.17 -9.28 15.04
N ARG A 219 -4.29 -8.40 14.57
CA ARG A 219 -3.13 -8.75 13.71
C ARG A 219 -2.30 -9.91 14.26
N LYS A 220 -2.03 -9.90 15.57
CA LYS A 220 -1.21 -10.93 16.25
C LYS A 220 -1.70 -12.35 16.01
N TYR A 221 -3.03 -12.54 15.83
CA TYR A 221 -3.62 -13.84 15.59
C TYR A 221 -3.43 -14.35 14.14
N THR A 222 -3.02 -13.48 13.23
CA THR A 222 -2.73 -13.86 11.84
C THR A 222 -1.27 -14.30 11.66
N ALA A 223 -0.56 -14.51 12.75
CA ALA A 223 0.88 -14.83 12.74
C ALA A 223 1.17 -16.14 11.99
N PHE A 224 2.27 -16.13 11.25
CA PHE A 224 2.82 -17.31 10.59
C PHE A 224 4.35 -17.21 10.59
N THR A 225 5.04 -18.35 10.51
CA THR A 225 6.49 -18.39 10.56
C THR A 225 7.06 -19.11 9.35
N ILE A 226 8.00 -18.47 8.64
CA ILE A 226 8.78 -19.13 7.61
C ILE A 226 9.95 -19.82 8.32
N PRO A 227 10.07 -21.15 8.24
CA PRO A 227 11.20 -21.84 8.90
C PRO A 227 12.51 -21.51 8.22
N SER A 228 13.60 -21.65 8.95
CA SER A 228 14.93 -21.54 8.36
C SER A 228 15.30 -22.84 7.63
N ILE A 229 16.22 -22.72 6.68
CA ILE A 229 16.74 -23.89 5.97
C ILE A 229 17.44 -24.80 6.99
N ASN A 230 17.07 -26.08 6.99
CA ASN A 230 17.63 -27.11 7.88
C ASN A 230 17.49 -26.80 9.39
N ASN A 231 16.54 -25.91 9.76
CA ASN A 231 16.32 -25.50 11.14
C ASN A 231 17.59 -24.97 11.84
N GLY A 232 18.53 -24.43 11.07
CA GLY A 232 19.81 -23.93 11.60
C GLY A 232 19.68 -22.65 12.44
N THR A 233 18.59 -21.90 12.23
CA THR A 233 18.30 -20.67 12.98
C THR A 233 16.79 -20.60 13.26
N PRO A 234 16.35 -19.75 14.19
CA PRO A 234 14.93 -19.49 14.35
C PRO A 234 14.32 -18.98 13.04
N GLY A 235 13.10 -19.41 12.75
CA GLY A 235 12.36 -18.92 11.58
C GLY A 235 12.00 -17.46 11.70
N ILE A 236 11.51 -16.89 10.60
CA ILE A 236 11.07 -15.49 10.57
C ILE A 236 9.55 -15.44 10.72
N GLY A 237 9.10 -14.82 11.82
CA GLY A 237 7.68 -14.62 12.09
C GLY A 237 7.15 -13.35 11.46
N TYR A 238 5.95 -13.43 10.91
CA TYR A 238 5.21 -12.31 10.31
C TYR A 238 3.77 -12.30 10.80
N GLN A 239 3.15 -11.12 10.75
CA GLN A 239 1.70 -10.96 10.91
C GLN A 239 1.16 -10.07 9.79
N TYR A 240 -0.14 -10.19 9.50
CA TYR A 240 -0.78 -9.36 8.48
C TYR A 240 -1.17 -8.00 9.05
N ASN A 241 -0.94 -6.95 8.28
CA ASN A 241 -1.42 -5.58 8.55
C ASN A 241 -2.73 -5.28 7.83
N VAL A 242 -3.04 -6.09 6.81
CA VAL A 242 -4.21 -5.96 5.93
C VAL A 242 -5.00 -7.27 5.95
N LEU A 243 -6.19 -7.27 5.36
CA LEU A 243 -7.04 -8.47 5.32
C LEU A 243 -6.32 -9.61 4.59
N PRO A 244 -6.07 -10.76 5.24
CA PRO A 244 -5.36 -11.86 4.58
C PRO A 244 -6.28 -12.68 3.67
N GLN A 245 -5.73 -13.16 2.56
CA GLN A 245 -6.44 -14.10 1.70
C GLN A 245 -6.62 -15.44 2.42
N GLY A 246 -7.79 -16.01 2.29
CA GLY A 246 -8.11 -17.31 2.88
C GLY A 246 -8.65 -17.28 4.30
N TRP A 247 -8.73 -16.12 4.94
CA TRP A 247 -9.36 -15.97 6.24
C TRP A 247 -10.85 -15.62 6.07
N LYS A 248 -11.72 -16.26 6.85
CA LYS A 248 -13.19 -16.12 6.67
C LYS A 248 -13.70 -14.69 6.85
N GLY A 249 -12.99 -13.86 7.65
CA GLY A 249 -13.39 -12.48 7.87
C GLY A 249 -13.10 -11.54 6.72
N SER A 250 -12.15 -11.89 5.84
CA SER A 250 -11.72 -10.98 4.78
C SER A 250 -12.82 -10.63 3.78
N PRO A 251 -13.58 -11.59 3.24
CA PRO A 251 -14.69 -11.24 2.33
C PRO A 251 -15.73 -10.34 2.99
N SER A 252 -16.09 -10.65 4.23
CA SER A 252 -17.12 -9.93 4.97
C SER A 252 -16.74 -8.48 5.24
N ILE A 253 -15.53 -8.28 5.77
CA ILE A 253 -15.03 -6.93 6.09
C ILE A 253 -14.85 -6.12 4.80
N PHE A 254 -14.30 -6.75 3.76
CA PHE A 254 -14.13 -6.11 2.45
C PHE A 254 -15.47 -5.65 1.87
N GLN A 255 -16.48 -6.54 1.88
CA GLN A 255 -17.80 -6.22 1.34
C GLN A 255 -18.44 -5.05 2.08
N SER A 256 -18.38 -5.05 3.42
CA SER A 256 -18.90 -3.95 4.24
C SER A 256 -18.20 -2.62 3.93
N GLY A 257 -16.88 -2.65 3.81
CA GLY A 257 -16.09 -1.47 3.44
C GLY A 257 -16.45 -0.94 2.07
N MET A 258 -16.52 -1.84 1.09
CA MET A 258 -16.82 -1.49 -0.30
C MET A 258 -18.24 -0.91 -0.42
N THR A 259 -19.23 -1.45 0.31
CA THR A 259 -20.58 -0.92 0.34
C THR A 259 -20.59 0.56 0.75
N LYS A 260 -19.86 0.89 1.83
CA LYS A 260 -19.75 2.27 2.31
C LYS A 260 -19.08 3.20 1.28
N ILE A 261 -18.09 2.68 0.56
CA ILE A 261 -17.37 3.44 -0.46
C ILE A 261 -18.26 3.68 -1.68
N LEU A 262 -19.03 2.68 -2.08
CA LEU A 262 -19.89 2.76 -3.27
C LEU A 262 -21.20 3.55 -3.03
N GLU A 263 -21.66 3.63 -1.79
CA GLU A 263 -22.95 4.29 -1.47
C GLU A 263 -23.03 5.74 -1.95
N PRO A 264 -22.04 6.62 -1.66
CA PRO A 264 -22.11 8.00 -2.15
C PRO A 264 -22.04 8.08 -3.68
N PHE A 265 -21.27 7.22 -4.33
CA PHE A 265 -21.21 7.18 -5.79
C PHE A 265 -22.57 6.77 -6.37
N GLY A 266 -23.21 5.74 -5.81
CA GLY A 266 -24.52 5.29 -6.25
C GLY A 266 -25.60 6.37 -6.09
N LYS A 267 -25.57 7.12 -4.98
CA LYS A 267 -26.52 8.23 -4.76
C LYS A 267 -26.37 9.35 -5.78
N GLN A 268 -25.13 9.61 -6.22
CA GLN A 268 -24.85 10.64 -7.24
C GLN A 268 -25.16 10.17 -8.66
N ASN A 269 -25.24 8.85 -8.87
CA ASN A 269 -25.41 8.24 -10.20
C ASN A 269 -26.57 7.23 -10.18
N PRO A 270 -27.81 7.69 -10.01
CA PRO A 270 -28.96 6.78 -9.85
C PRO A 270 -29.28 5.94 -11.11
N GLU A 271 -28.74 6.33 -12.26
CA GLU A 271 -28.88 5.57 -13.50
C GLU A 271 -28.00 4.30 -13.53
N ILE A 272 -27.06 4.16 -12.56
CA ILE A 272 -26.16 3.02 -12.47
C ILE A 272 -26.60 2.08 -11.35
N VAL A 273 -26.51 0.79 -11.61
CA VAL A 273 -26.70 -0.26 -10.59
C VAL A 273 -25.37 -0.99 -10.43
N ILE A 274 -24.90 -1.08 -9.20
CA ILE A 274 -23.65 -1.77 -8.88
C ILE A 274 -23.96 -2.95 -7.97
N TYR A 275 -23.55 -4.14 -8.40
CA TYR A 275 -23.59 -5.34 -7.58
C TYR A 275 -22.17 -5.75 -7.24
N GLN A 276 -21.91 -5.95 -5.97
CA GLN A 276 -20.62 -6.45 -5.48
C GLN A 276 -20.73 -7.97 -5.26
N TYR A 277 -19.76 -8.71 -5.78
CA TYR A 277 -19.62 -10.14 -5.49
C TYR A 277 -18.14 -10.45 -5.36
N MET A 278 -17.73 -10.82 -4.16
CA MET A 278 -16.32 -11.06 -3.80
C MET A 278 -15.45 -9.84 -4.18
N ASP A 279 -14.46 -10.03 -5.06
CA ASP A 279 -13.56 -8.97 -5.56
C ASP A 279 -14.03 -8.35 -6.89
N GLY A 280 -15.24 -8.70 -7.34
CA GLY A 280 -15.81 -8.17 -8.58
C GLY A 280 -16.94 -7.18 -8.36
N LEU A 281 -16.97 -6.13 -9.18
CA LEU A 281 -18.08 -5.18 -9.24
C LEU A 281 -18.76 -5.32 -10.60
N TYR A 282 -20.05 -5.61 -10.59
CA TYR A 282 -20.90 -5.73 -11.77
C TYR A 282 -21.70 -4.45 -11.90
N VAL A 283 -21.38 -3.65 -12.91
CA VAL A 283 -21.95 -2.31 -13.10
C VAL A 283 -22.86 -2.33 -14.31
N GLY A 284 -24.16 -2.06 -14.10
CA GLY A 284 -25.16 -2.05 -15.16
C GLY A 284 -25.86 -0.70 -15.29
N SER A 285 -26.20 -0.30 -16.52
CA SER A 285 -26.98 0.91 -16.76
C SER A 285 -27.87 0.77 -17.98
N GLY A 286 -28.85 1.67 -18.10
CA GLY A 286 -29.66 1.84 -19.31
C GLY A 286 -29.04 2.80 -20.33
N LEU A 287 -27.83 3.29 -20.06
CA LEU A 287 -27.15 4.29 -20.89
C LEU A 287 -26.58 3.69 -22.17
N GLU A 288 -26.34 4.53 -23.18
CA GLU A 288 -25.58 4.16 -24.36
C GLU A 288 -24.13 3.83 -23.97
N ILE A 289 -23.47 3.00 -24.79
CA ILE A 289 -22.17 2.43 -24.46
C ILE A 289 -21.11 3.50 -24.13
N GLY A 290 -21.10 4.62 -24.85
CA GLY A 290 -20.16 5.72 -24.58
C GLY A 290 -20.39 6.41 -23.24
N GLN A 291 -21.65 6.69 -22.92
CA GLN A 291 -22.04 7.28 -21.63
C GLN A 291 -21.78 6.30 -20.47
N HIS A 292 -22.06 5.01 -20.69
CA HIS A 292 -21.76 3.96 -19.71
C HIS A 292 -20.26 3.92 -19.44
N GLY A 293 -19.44 3.95 -20.49
CA GLY A 293 -17.97 3.98 -20.38
C GLY A 293 -17.48 5.16 -19.54
N THR A 294 -18.04 6.36 -19.77
CA THR A 294 -17.68 7.54 -18.96
C THR A 294 -17.97 7.28 -17.47
N LYS A 295 -19.13 6.71 -17.17
CA LYS A 295 -19.51 6.40 -15.78
C LYS A 295 -18.61 5.33 -15.16
N ILE A 296 -18.13 4.38 -15.96
CA ILE A 296 -17.15 3.38 -15.50
C ILE A 296 -15.83 4.07 -15.09
N GLU A 297 -15.35 5.02 -15.90
CA GLU A 297 -14.12 5.75 -15.56
C GLU A 297 -14.30 6.62 -14.31
N GLU A 298 -15.46 7.30 -14.17
CA GLU A 298 -15.77 8.03 -12.93
C GLU A 298 -15.75 7.11 -11.71
N LEU A 299 -16.30 5.91 -11.84
CA LEU A 299 -16.27 4.90 -10.77
C LEU A 299 -14.85 4.44 -10.46
N ARG A 300 -14.03 4.21 -11.49
CA ARG A 300 -12.62 3.84 -11.31
C ARG A 300 -11.85 4.92 -10.55
N GLU A 301 -12.06 6.19 -10.91
CA GLU A 301 -11.45 7.32 -10.20
C GLU A 301 -11.94 7.40 -8.75
N HIS A 302 -13.24 7.17 -8.52
CA HIS A 302 -13.80 7.15 -7.17
C HIS A 302 -13.14 6.06 -6.32
N LEU A 303 -13.02 4.84 -6.85
CA LEU A 303 -12.37 3.71 -6.16
C LEU A 303 -10.89 4.00 -5.90
N LEU A 304 -10.21 4.63 -6.84
CA LEU A 304 -8.78 4.94 -6.71
C LEU A 304 -8.51 5.89 -5.54
N LYS A 305 -9.44 6.82 -5.25
CA LYS A 305 -9.34 7.72 -4.08
C LYS A 305 -9.28 6.95 -2.76
N TRP A 306 -9.78 5.71 -2.75
CA TRP A 306 -9.76 4.81 -1.59
C TRP A 306 -8.66 3.74 -1.70
N GLY A 307 -7.81 3.84 -2.72
CA GLY A 307 -6.67 2.93 -2.92
C GLY A 307 -7.00 1.65 -3.67
N PHE A 308 -8.19 1.56 -4.27
CA PHE A 308 -8.56 0.39 -5.06
C PHE A 308 -8.26 0.60 -6.53
N THR A 309 -7.48 -0.29 -7.11
CA THR A 309 -7.24 -0.31 -8.55
C THR A 309 -8.24 -1.28 -9.21
N THR A 310 -8.60 -0.97 -10.42
CA THR A 310 -9.49 -1.84 -11.22
C THR A 310 -8.79 -2.12 -12.55
N PRO A 311 -7.82 -3.05 -12.55
CA PRO A 311 -7.08 -3.36 -13.78
C PRO A 311 -8.03 -3.92 -14.84
N ASP A 312 -7.77 -3.59 -16.09
CA ASP A 312 -8.53 -4.17 -17.20
C ASP A 312 -8.30 -5.67 -17.24
N LYS A 313 -9.36 -6.45 -17.27
CA LYS A 313 -9.22 -7.89 -17.50
C LYS A 313 -8.59 -8.08 -18.88
N LYS A 314 -7.49 -8.77 -18.92
CA LYS A 314 -7.00 -9.28 -20.19
C LYS A 314 -8.11 -10.17 -20.74
N HIS A 315 -8.69 -9.77 -21.85
CA HIS A 315 -9.63 -10.61 -22.56
C HIS A 315 -8.95 -11.94 -22.90
N GLN A 316 -9.38 -13.01 -22.29
CA GLN A 316 -9.00 -14.35 -22.72
C GLN A 316 -9.99 -14.79 -23.78
#